data_75936b21c74537396f8239bb984861ce
#
_entry.id   75936b21c74537396f8239bb984861ce
#
_cell.length_a   1.000
_cell.length_b   1.000
_cell.length_c   1.000
_cell.angle_alpha   90.00
_cell.angle_beta   90.00
_cell.angle_gamma   90.00
#
_symmetry.space_group_name_H-M   'P 1'
#
loop_
_entity.id
_entity.type
_entity.pdbx_description
1 polymer ?
#
loop_
_entity_poly.entity_id
_entity_poly.type
_entity_poly.pdbx_seq_one_letter_code
_entity_poly.pdbx_strand_id
1 'polypeptide(L)'
;MRVKLKKVWLIRHTESEANVGGRTSDPAAIPLTAKGRLQAEQLVAAFIEKPSLIVSSRYLRAKQTAQPVRNKFKRVRYEEWDVHEFTFISPDRCHDTTKPEREPLVDAYWQRCDPNYCDGKGAESFSDFMGRVCGALKQLKERDAAFCAVFSHMQFITAVLWRLEDPSRPIDSKAMKDYQLRLDRNPLPNGSITEVLLDSIGN
;
A
#
# COMPACT_ATOMS: atom_id res chain seq x y z
N MET A 1 -29.93 -13.77 2.76
CA MET A 1 -29.35 -12.41 2.96
C MET A 1 -28.71 -11.94 1.66
N ARG A 2 -29.02 -10.74 1.16
CA ARG A 2 -28.31 -10.19 -0.01
C ARG A 2 -26.91 -9.76 0.44
N VAL A 3 -25.89 -10.39 -0.10
CA VAL A 3 -24.50 -9.92 0.07
C VAL A 3 -24.41 -8.54 -0.58
N LYS A 4 -24.10 -7.52 0.21
CA LYS A 4 -23.89 -6.16 -0.31
C LYS A 4 -22.43 -6.04 -0.71
N LEU A 5 -22.16 -5.90 -2.00
CA LEU A 5 -20.81 -5.67 -2.51
C LEU A 5 -20.37 -4.24 -2.19
N LYS A 6 -19.15 -4.11 -1.74
CA LYS A 6 -18.47 -2.86 -1.44
C LYS A 6 -17.39 -2.61 -2.49
N LYS A 7 -17.46 -1.47 -3.14
CA LYS A 7 -16.41 -1.03 -4.08
C LYS A 7 -15.22 -0.48 -3.30
N VAL A 8 -14.03 -0.96 -3.60
CA VAL A 8 -12.78 -0.45 -3.04
C VAL A 8 -11.80 -0.13 -4.15
N TRP A 9 -11.33 1.10 -4.19
CA TRP A 9 -10.21 1.50 -5.03
C TRP A 9 -8.93 1.47 -4.21
N LEU A 10 -8.01 0.62 -4.63
CA LEU A 10 -6.63 0.57 -4.13
C LEU A 10 -5.78 1.44 -5.05
N ILE A 11 -5.25 2.53 -4.52
CA ILE A 11 -4.58 3.58 -5.29
C ILE A 11 -3.12 3.64 -4.85
N ARG A 12 -2.20 3.31 -5.77
CA ARG A 12 -0.78 3.52 -5.49
C ARG A 12 -0.47 5.01 -5.49
N HIS A 13 0.33 5.48 -4.51
CA HIS A 13 0.81 6.86 -4.51
C HIS A 13 1.45 7.24 -5.85
N THR A 14 1.36 8.50 -6.23
CA THR A 14 1.99 9.05 -7.43
C THR A 14 3.51 9.17 -7.27
N GLU A 15 4.23 9.60 -8.29
CA GLU A 15 5.70 9.62 -8.29
C GLU A 15 6.27 10.38 -7.09
N SER A 16 7.20 9.73 -6.37
CA SER A 16 7.88 10.27 -5.19
C SER A 16 9.39 10.37 -5.42
N GLU A 17 10.09 11.11 -4.58
CA GLU A 17 11.55 11.27 -4.64
C GLU A 17 12.28 9.92 -4.61
N ALA A 18 11.75 8.92 -3.87
CA ALA A 18 12.32 7.57 -3.87
C ALA A 18 12.15 6.84 -5.21
N ASN A 19 11.14 7.18 -6.02
CA ASN A 19 10.91 6.55 -7.32
C ASN A 19 11.89 7.03 -8.38
N VAL A 20 12.44 8.24 -8.23
CA VAL A 20 13.39 8.87 -9.17
C VAL A 20 14.85 8.72 -8.72
N GLY A 21 15.12 7.85 -7.73
CA GLY A 21 16.48 7.52 -7.30
C GLY A 21 17.06 8.47 -6.25
N GLY A 22 16.24 9.34 -5.66
CA GLY A 22 16.66 10.22 -4.56
C GLY A 22 17.15 9.44 -3.33
N ARG A 23 18.11 10.03 -2.60
CA ARG A 23 18.50 9.54 -1.28
C ARG A 23 17.33 9.70 -0.31
N THR A 24 17.11 8.72 0.54
CA THR A 24 16.02 8.74 1.50
C THR A 24 16.50 8.29 2.87
N SER A 25 15.95 8.90 3.91
CA SER A 25 16.33 8.56 5.31
C SER A 25 15.15 7.97 6.06
N ASP A 26 14.00 8.63 6.03
CA ASP A 26 12.77 8.16 6.67
C ASP A 26 11.75 7.74 5.61
N PRO A 27 11.40 6.44 5.50
CA PRO A 27 10.39 5.97 4.55
C PRO A 27 9.03 6.67 4.68
N ALA A 28 8.68 7.15 5.88
CA ALA A 28 7.41 7.82 6.14
C ALA A 28 7.39 9.27 5.63
N ALA A 29 8.55 9.93 5.58
CA ALA A 29 8.67 11.35 5.26
C ALA A 29 8.94 11.66 3.78
N ILE A 30 9.11 10.66 2.92
CA ILE A 30 9.43 10.83 1.50
C ILE A 30 8.29 11.55 0.77
N PRO A 31 8.53 12.73 0.16
CA PRO A 31 7.50 13.52 -0.52
C PRO A 31 7.28 13.06 -1.98
N LEU A 32 6.21 13.56 -2.59
CA LEU A 32 6.01 13.50 -4.04
C LEU A 32 6.97 14.47 -4.76
N THR A 33 7.40 14.07 -5.98
CA THR A 33 8.05 14.99 -6.91
C THR A 33 7.08 16.06 -7.41
N ALA A 34 7.57 17.09 -8.12
CA ALA A 34 6.71 18.05 -8.80
C ALA A 34 5.77 17.34 -9.80
N LYS A 35 6.29 16.36 -10.55
CA LYS A 35 5.50 15.53 -11.47
C LYS A 35 4.47 14.68 -10.71
N GLY A 36 4.85 14.09 -9.56
CA GLY A 36 3.93 13.34 -8.73
C GLY A 36 2.76 14.17 -8.21
N ARG A 37 2.99 15.42 -7.86
CA ARG A 37 1.91 16.36 -7.47
C ARG A 37 0.95 16.62 -8.63
N LEU A 38 1.45 16.84 -9.84
CA LEU A 38 0.59 17.00 -11.04
C LEU A 38 -0.21 15.72 -11.34
N GLN A 39 0.41 14.56 -11.20
CA GLN A 39 -0.29 13.26 -11.33
C GLN A 39 -1.41 13.12 -10.29
N ALA A 40 -1.20 13.57 -9.05
CA ALA A 40 -2.20 13.53 -7.99
C ALA A 40 -3.41 14.45 -8.31
N GLU A 41 -3.17 15.62 -8.89
CA GLU A 41 -4.23 16.52 -9.38
C GLU A 41 -5.01 15.86 -10.52
N GLN A 42 -4.33 15.25 -11.49
CA GLN A 42 -4.97 14.57 -12.62
C GLN A 42 -5.82 13.37 -12.16
N LEU A 43 -5.40 12.66 -11.11
CA LEU A 43 -6.12 11.53 -10.54
C LEU A 43 -7.55 11.87 -10.11
N VAL A 44 -7.80 13.15 -9.76
CA VAL A 44 -9.13 13.64 -9.36
C VAL A 44 -10.19 13.43 -10.45
N ALA A 45 -9.79 13.44 -11.72
CA ALA A 45 -10.69 13.25 -12.85
C ALA A 45 -11.31 11.84 -12.88
N ALA A 46 -10.61 10.83 -12.36
CA ALA A 46 -11.11 9.45 -12.27
C ALA A 46 -12.29 9.33 -11.28
N PHE A 47 -12.40 10.22 -10.31
CA PHE A 47 -13.47 10.22 -9.31
C PHE A 47 -14.76 10.87 -9.84
N ILE A 48 -15.46 10.14 -10.73
CA ILE A 48 -16.80 10.53 -11.21
C ILE A 48 -17.80 10.40 -10.06
N GLU A 49 -17.70 9.28 -9.30
CA GLU A 49 -18.50 9.00 -8.12
C GLU A 49 -17.78 9.47 -6.86
N LYS A 50 -18.58 10.02 -5.92
CA LYS A 50 -18.08 10.44 -4.60
C LYS A 50 -17.81 9.21 -3.72
N PRO A 51 -16.59 9.02 -3.17
CA PRO A 51 -16.34 7.95 -2.20
C PRO A 51 -17.12 8.20 -0.90
N SER A 52 -17.49 7.13 -0.20
CA SER A 52 -18.09 7.19 1.13
C SER A 52 -17.01 7.32 2.23
N LEU A 53 -15.80 6.83 1.93
CA LEU A 53 -14.65 6.86 2.82
C LEU A 53 -13.37 7.05 1.99
N ILE A 54 -12.49 7.93 2.46
CA ILE A 54 -11.12 8.09 1.95
C ILE A 54 -10.18 7.61 3.03
N VAL A 55 -9.33 6.64 2.69
CA VAL A 55 -8.28 6.10 3.57
C VAL A 55 -6.93 6.44 2.96
N SER A 56 -5.96 6.80 3.77
CA SER A 56 -4.57 6.97 3.35
C SER A 56 -3.62 6.23 4.27
N SER A 57 -2.55 5.72 3.70
CA SER A 57 -1.35 5.41 4.47
C SER A 57 -0.87 6.66 5.22
N ARG A 58 -0.25 6.46 6.38
CA ARG A 58 0.39 7.53 7.16
C ARG A 58 1.62 8.14 6.47
N TYR A 59 2.16 7.49 5.43
CA TYR A 59 3.32 7.99 4.69
C TYR A 59 2.98 9.22 3.85
N LEU A 60 3.88 10.22 3.90
CA LEU A 60 3.67 11.54 3.32
C LEU A 60 3.24 11.49 1.85
N ARG A 61 3.89 10.69 1.01
CA ARG A 61 3.57 10.54 -0.42
C ARG A 61 2.15 10.06 -0.68
N ALA A 62 1.62 9.15 0.17
CA ALA A 62 0.25 8.68 0.04
C ALA A 62 -0.75 9.77 0.47
N LYS A 63 -0.47 10.50 1.55
CA LYS A 63 -1.28 11.63 2.02
C LYS A 63 -1.31 12.75 0.98
N GLN A 64 -0.17 13.07 0.38
CA GLN A 64 -0.07 14.07 -0.69
C GLN A 64 -0.84 13.63 -1.94
N THR A 65 -0.81 12.33 -2.30
CA THR A 65 -1.61 11.80 -3.41
C THR A 65 -3.12 11.89 -3.13
N ALA A 66 -3.55 11.66 -1.89
CA ALA A 66 -4.96 11.76 -1.49
C ALA A 66 -5.48 13.20 -1.40
N GLN A 67 -4.60 14.19 -1.20
CA GLN A 67 -4.98 15.56 -0.86
C GLN A 67 -5.89 16.23 -1.89
N PRO A 68 -5.65 16.15 -3.22
CA PRO A 68 -6.55 16.75 -4.21
C PRO A 68 -7.96 16.14 -4.17
N VAL A 69 -8.06 14.81 -3.98
CA VAL A 69 -9.35 14.11 -3.86
C VAL A 69 -10.09 14.55 -2.59
N ARG A 70 -9.38 14.70 -1.46
CA ARG A 70 -9.93 15.25 -0.22
C ARG A 70 -10.44 16.68 -0.40
N ASN A 71 -9.72 17.51 -1.15
CA ASN A 71 -10.12 18.89 -1.46
C ASN A 71 -11.41 18.92 -2.29
N LYS A 72 -11.57 18.00 -3.27
CA LYS A 72 -12.80 17.85 -4.06
C LYS A 72 -13.98 17.42 -3.18
N PHE A 73 -13.74 16.50 -2.24
CA PHE A 73 -14.79 15.87 -1.43
C PHE A 73 -14.65 16.19 0.07
N LYS A 74 -14.61 17.47 0.43
CA LYS A 74 -14.33 17.99 1.79
C LYS A 74 -15.20 17.40 2.91
N ARG A 75 -16.39 16.87 2.60
CA ARG A 75 -17.33 16.31 3.58
C ARG A 75 -17.23 14.78 3.69
N VAL A 76 -16.38 14.14 2.90
CA VAL A 76 -16.14 12.70 2.99
C VAL A 76 -15.25 12.42 4.19
N ARG A 77 -15.57 11.39 4.94
CA ARG A 77 -14.76 10.92 6.06
C ARG A 77 -13.38 10.54 5.57
N TYR A 78 -12.34 11.02 6.24
CA TYR A 78 -10.95 10.70 5.98
C TYR A 78 -10.34 10.01 7.19
N GLU A 79 -9.61 8.92 6.96
CA GLU A 79 -8.91 8.16 8.00
C GLU A 79 -7.49 7.81 7.54
N GLU A 80 -6.55 7.79 8.49
CA GLU A 80 -5.20 7.28 8.27
C GLU A 80 -5.09 5.88 8.86
N TRP A 81 -4.73 4.90 8.02
CA TRP A 81 -4.62 3.50 8.41
C TRP A 81 -3.19 2.97 8.22
N ASP A 82 -2.89 1.82 8.81
CA ASP A 82 -1.61 1.12 8.66
C ASP A 82 -1.53 0.36 7.32
N VAL A 83 -1.80 1.07 6.22
CA VAL A 83 -1.72 0.59 4.84
C VAL A 83 -0.45 1.09 4.14
N HIS A 84 0.63 1.29 4.92
CA HIS A 84 1.93 1.75 4.44
C HIS A 84 2.71 0.64 3.73
N GLU A 85 3.80 1.01 3.04
CA GLU A 85 4.65 0.09 2.29
C GLU A 85 5.31 -0.93 3.22
N PHE A 86 5.64 -2.10 2.69
CA PHE A 86 6.37 -3.12 3.41
C PHE A 86 7.76 -2.63 3.79
N THR A 87 8.00 -2.47 5.09
CA THR A 87 9.27 -1.98 5.62
C THR A 87 10.10 -3.15 6.13
N PHE A 88 10.60 -3.98 5.21
CA PHE A 88 11.32 -5.21 5.54
C PHE A 88 12.81 -5.01 5.85
N ILE A 89 13.41 -3.87 5.48
CA ILE A 89 14.76 -3.47 5.90
C ILE A 89 14.63 -2.39 6.97
N SER A 90 15.43 -2.50 8.03
CA SER A 90 15.46 -1.49 9.11
C SER A 90 15.74 -0.09 8.54
N PRO A 91 14.93 0.93 8.90
CA PRO A 91 15.16 2.31 8.48
C PRO A 91 16.56 2.83 8.80
N ASP A 92 17.16 2.40 9.92
CA ASP A 92 18.52 2.79 10.32
C ASP A 92 19.57 2.33 9.29
N ARG A 93 19.35 1.17 8.64
CA ARG A 93 20.22 0.65 7.56
C ARG A 93 19.97 1.30 6.20
N CYS A 94 18.84 1.98 6.06
CA CYS A 94 18.45 2.67 4.83
C CYS A 94 18.70 4.19 4.90
N HIS A 95 19.20 4.68 6.04
CA HIS A 95 19.39 6.11 6.26
C HIS A 95 20.38 6.71 5.26
N ASP A 96 19.98 7.80 4.60
CA ASP A 96 20.74 8.53 3.58
C ASP A 96 21.30 7.63 2.47
N THR A 97 20.48 6.68 1.98
CA THR A 97 20.84 5.76 0.91
C THR A 97 19.94 5.90 -0.29
N THR A 98 20.45 5.52 -1.47
CA THR A 98 19.71 5.35 -2.71
C THR A 98 19.19 3.92 -2.85
N LYS A 99 18.29 3.69 -3.82
CA LYS A 99 17.78 2.33 -4.09
C LYS A 99 18.90 1.35 -4.48
N PRO A 100 19.85 1.67 -5.38
CA PRO A 100 20.98 0.77 -5.70
C PRO A 100 21.85 0.44 -4.49
N GLU A 101 22.12 1.40 -3.61
CA GLU A 101 22.92 1.15 -2.39
C GLU A 101 22.23 0.19 -1.42
N ARG A 102 20.91 0.05 -1.48
CA ARG A 102 20.13 -0.89 -0.66
C ARG A 102 19.97 -2.27 -1.30
N GLU A 103 20.24 -2.41 -2.60
CA GLU A 103 20.01 -3.66 -3.36
C GLU A 103 20.63 -4.90 -2.68
N PRO A 104 21.89 -4.88 -2.17
CA PRO A 104 22.45 -6.04 -1.48
C PRO A 104 21.68 -6.44 -0.21
N LEU A 105 21.11 -5.47 0.50
CA LEU A 105 20.29 -5.73 1.70
C LEU A 105 18.95 -6.36 1.31
N VAL A 106 18.33 -5.84 0.26
CA VAL A 106 17.09 -6.35 -0.31
C VAL A 106 17.26 -7.79 -0.77
N ASP A 107 18.33 -8.08 -1.51
CA ASP A 107 18.64 -9.42 -2.00
C ASP A 107 18.86 -10.40 -0.85
N ALA A 108 19.65 -10.02 0.15
CA ALA A 108 19.89 -10.84 1.33
C ALA A 108 18.61 -11.15 2.11
N TYR A 109 17.69 -10.19 2.23
CA TYR A 109 16.39 -10.38 2.86
C TYR A 109 15.56 -11.44 2.13
N TRP A 110 15.40 -11.29 0.80
CA TRP A 110 14.59 -12.21 0.00
C TRP A 110 15.23 -13.59 -0.15
N GLN A 111 16.57 -13.68 -0.22
CA GLN A 111 17.30 -14.96 -0.26
C GLN A 111 17.16 -15.75 1.04
N ARG A 112 17.09 -15.08 2.20
CA ARG A 112 16.83 -15.72 3.48
C ARG A 112 15.51 -16.49 3.49
N CYS A 113 14.50 -15.95 2.84
CA CYS A 113 13.20 -16.56 2.66
C CYS A 113 12.55 -17.06 3.97
N ASP A 114 12.74 -16.31 5.05
CA ASP A 114 12.18 -16.57 6.36
C ASP A 114 11.05 -15.56 6.65
N PRO A 115 9.77 -15.97 6.64
CA PRO A 115 8.64 -15.08 6.81
C PRO A 115 8.57 -14.41 8.18
N ASN A 116 9.27 -14.96 9.18
CA ASN A 116 9.30 -14.44 10.55
C ASN A 116 10.55 -13.59 10.84
N TYR A 117 11.48 -13.49 9.87
CA TYR A 117 12.67 -12.66 10.04
C TYR A 117 12.33 -11.17 10.03
N CYS A 118 12.79 -10.47 11.06
CA CYS A 118 12.75 -9.02 11.19
C CYS A 118 14.19 -8.47 11.14
N ASP A 119 14.47 -7.55 10.22
CA ASP A 119 15.83 -7.02 9.96
C ASP A 119 16.36 -6.09 11.06
N GLY A 120 15.50 -5.67 11.98
CA GLY A 120 15.88 -4.81 13.10
C GLY A 120 14.81 -3.79 13.49
N LYS A 121 15.21 -2.79 14.25
CA LYS A 121 14.30 -1.77 14.78
C LYS A 121 13.58 -1.04 13.63
N GLY A 122 12.25 -0.96 13.72
CA GLY A 122 11.41 -0.28 12.73
C GLY A 122 11.16 -1.07 11.45
N ALA A 123 11.76 -2.27 11.28
CA ALA A 123 11.36 -3.22 10.26
C ALA A 123 10.19 -4.08 10.74
N GLU A 124 9.50 -4.70 9.79
CA GLU A 124 8.48 -5.72 10.04
C GLU A 124 8.85 -7.02 9.32
N SER A 125 8.47 -8.17 9.88
CA SER A 125 8.59 -9.45 9.19
C SER A 125 7.54 -9.57 8.07
N PHE A 126 7.72 -10.52 7.16
CA PHE A 126 6.70 -10.81 6.15
C PHE A 126 5.39 -11.28 6.78
N SER A 127 5.46 -12.03 7.89
CA SER A 127 4.29 -12.47 8.66
C SER A 127 3.53 -11.28 9.27
N ASP A 128 4.23 -10.32 9.88
CA ASP A 128 3.63 -9.11 10.45
C ASP A 128 2.98 -8.26 9.35
N PHE A 129 3.68 -8.09 8.22
CA PHE A 129 3.16 -7.38 7.06
C PHE A 129 1.86 -8.02 6.54
N MET A 130 1.82 -9.35 6.39
CA MET A 130 0.61 -10.05 5.95
C MET A 130 -0.51 -10.00 7.00
N GLY A 131 -0.16 -10.01 8.28
CA GLY A 131 -1.11 -9.76 9.38
C GLY A 131 -1.79 -8.40 9.26
N ARG A 132 -1.00 -7.35 8.97
CA ARG A 132 -1.47 -5.98 8.73
C ARG A 132 -2.36 -5.88 7.48
N VAL A 133 -2.02 -6.60 6.41
CA VAL A 133 -2.85 -6.70 5.19
C VAL A 133 -4.21 -7.33 5.50
N CYS A 134 -4.22 -8.46 6.23
CA CYS A 134 -5.46 -9.13 6.65
C CYS A 134 -6.31 -8.23 7.56
N GLY A 135 -5.67 -7.51 8.49
CA GLY A 135 -6.33 -6.53 9.36
C GLY A 135 -7.02 -5.42 8.57
N ALA A 136 -6.35 -4.86 7.57
CA ALA A 136 -6.93 -3.82 6.70
C ALA A 136 -8.10 -4.35 5.85
N LEU A 137 -8.00 -5.58 5.30
CA LEU A 137 -9.09 -6.23 4.58
C LEU A 137 -10.31 -6.45 5.47
N LYS A 138 -10.10 -6.93 6.71
CA LYS A 138 -11.17 -7.08 7.70
C LYS A 138 -11.82 -5.74 8.00
N GLN A 139 -11.03 -4.72 8.29
CA GLN A 139 -11.52 -3.36 8.58
C GLN A 139 -12.30 -2.78 7.40
N LEU A 140 -11.88 -2.99 6.15
CA LEU A 140 -12.61 -2.60 4.95
C LEU A 140 -13.98 -3.29 4.86
N LYS A 141 -14.06 -4.60 5.14
CA LYS A 141 -15.30 -5.38 5.12
C LYS A 141 -16.30 -4.91 6.18
N GLU A 142 -15.82 -4.56 7.36
CA GLU A 142 -16.64 -4.14 8.50
C GLU A 142 -17.13 -2.68 8.42
N ARG A 143 -16.44 -1.80 7.67
CA ARG A 143 -16.86 -0.39 7.56
C ARG A 143 -18.18 -0.23 6.82
N ASP A 144 -19.08 0.58 7.35
CA ASP A 144 -20.28 1.00 6.62
C ASP A 144 -19.94 2.08 5.60
N ALA A 145 -19.42 1.64 4.45
CA ALA A 145 -19.02 2.49 3.34
C ALA A 145 -19.19 1.73 2.03
N ALA A 146 -20.04 2.22 1.14
CA ALA A 146 -20.32 1.56 -0.14
C ALA A 146 -19.15 1.68 -1.12
N PHE A 147 -18.41 2.80 -1.08
CA PHE A 147 -17.22 3.06 -1.90
C PHE A 147 -16.09 3.59 -1.02
N CYS A 148 -14.97 2.85 -0.93
CA CYS A 148 -13.76 3.25 -0.23
C CYS A 148 -12.63 3.55 -1.21
N ALA A 149 -11.98 4.71 -1.10
CA ALA A 149 -10.76 5.05 -1.83
C ALA A 149 -9.55 4.94 -0.88
N VAL A 150 -8.65 3.98 -1.14
CA VAL A 150 -7.51 3.66 -0.27
C VAL A 150 -6.21 4.03 -0.97
N PHE A 151 -5.55 5.08 -0.49
CA PHE A 151 -4.26 5.56 -0.99
C PHE A 151 -3.12 4.86 -0.26
N SER A 152 -2.36 4.04 -0.98
CA SER A 152 -1.38 3.11 -0.42
C SER A 152 -0.16 2.97 -1.33
N HIS A 153 0.50 1.82 -1.32
CA HIS A 153 1.81 1.56 -1.91
C HIS A 153 1.80 0.26 -2.70
N MET A 154 2.81 0.09 -3.56
CA MET A 154 2.88 -1.02 -4.50
C MET A 154 2.83 -2.38 -3.80
N GLN A 155 3.71 -2.63 -2.84
CA GLN A 155 3.78 -3.93 -2.19
C GLN A 155 2.53 -4.21 -1.35
N PHE A 156 2.02 -3.21 -0.63
CA PHE A 156 0.79 -3.38 0.14
C PHE A 156 -0.41 -3.73 -0.75
N ILE A 157 -0.60 -3.01 -1.86
CA ILE A 157 -1.70 -3.29 -2.80
C ILE A 157 -1.54 -4.68 -3.41
N THR A 158 -0.33 -5.03 -3.84
CA THR A 158 -0.03 -6.37 -4.38
C THR A 158 -0.35 -7.47 -3.36
N ALA A 159 -0.03 -7.26 -2.08
CA ALA A 159 -0.35 -8.21 -1.01
C ALA A 159 -1.86 -8.34 -0.75
N VAL A 160 -2.61 -7.23 -0.84
CA VAL A 160 -4.08 -7.24 -0.76
C VAL A 160 -4.66 -8.10 -1.89
N LEU A 161 -4.25 -7.86 -3.14
CA LEU A 161 -4.73 -8.61 -4.31
C LEU A 161 -4.38 -10.09 -4.20
N TRP A 162 -3.14 -10.39 -3.81
CA TRP A 162 -2.64 -11.76 -3.63
C TRP A 162 -3.39 -12.52 -2.53
N ARG A 163 -3.78 -11.84 -1.43
CA ARG A 163 -4.58 -12.42 -0.36
C ARG A 163 -6.04 -12.62 -0.75
N LEU A 164 -6.59 -11.76 -1.59
CA LEU A 164 -7.97 -11.91 -2.10
C LEU A 164 -8.11 -13.09 -3.06
N GLU A 165 -7.07 -13.45 -3.82
CA GLU A 165 -7.06 -14.62 -4.70
C GLU A 165 -7.13 -15.94 -3.92
N ASP A 166 -6.51 -16.01 -2.75
CA ASP A 166 -6.55 -17.16 -1.86
C ASP A 166 -6.48 -16.70 -0.40
N PRO A 167 -7.65 -16.50 0.25
CA PRO A 167 -7.71 -16.06 1.65
C PRO A 167 -7.15 -17.10 2.64
N SER A 168 -7.04 -18.36 2.27
CA SER A 168 -6.55 -19.46 3.11
C SER A 168 -5.05 -19.71 3.01
N ARG A 169 -4.37 -19.06 2.07
CA ARG A 169 -2.95 -19.28 1.78
C ARG A 169 -2.09 -19.15 3.04
N PRO A 170 -1.27 -20.17 3.37
CA PRO A 170 -0.37 -20.10 4.51
C PRO A 170 0.70 -19.02 4.32
N ILE A 171 1.23 -18.47 5.40
CA ILE A 171 2.34 -17.52 5.37
C ILE A 171 3.62 -18.28 5.74
N ASP A 172 4.23 -18.88 4.74
CA ASP A 172 5.45 -19.69 4.85
C ASP A 172 6.51 -19.21 3.84
N SER A 173 7.64 -19.88 3.80
CA SER A 173 8.75 -19.56 2.88
C SER A 173 8.35 -19.70 1.41
N LYS A 174 7.46 -20.63 1.06
CA LYS A 174 6.96 -20.79 -0.30
C LYS A 174 6.09 -19.59 -0.68
N ALA A 175 5.17 -19.21 0.20
CA ALA A 175 4.31 -18.05 0.02
C ALA A 175 5.11 -16.74 -0.14
N MET A 176 6.19 -16.59 0.64
CA MET A 176 7.09 -15.43 0.53
C MET A 176 7.81 -15.37 -0.83
N LYS A 177 8.27 -16.51 -1.37
CA LYS A 177 8.84 -16.60 -2.74
C LYS A 177 7.81 -16.29 -3.82
N ASP A 178 6.61 -16.86 -3.72
CA ASP A 178 5.53 -16.64 -4.67
C ASP A 178 5.13 -15.15 -4.71
N TYR A 179 5.09 -14.51 -3.55
CA TYR A 179 4.80 -13.09 -3.43
C TYR A 179 5.91 -12.22 -4.07
N GLN A 180 7.19 -12.53 -3.83
CA GLN A 180 8.32 -11.84 -4.46
C GLN A 180 8.24 -11.94 -5.99
N LEU A 181 8.04 -13.13 -6.54
CA LEU A 181 7.89 -13.34 -7.98
C LEU A 181 6.73 -12.54 -8.57
N ARG A 182 5.65 -12.36 -7.81
CA ARG A 182 4.51 -11.55 -8.23
C ARG A 182 4.86 -10.06 -8.31
N LEU A 183 5.61 -9.53 -7.33
CA LEU A 183 6.09 -8.15 -7.34
C LEU A 183 6.93 -7.85 -8.59
N ASP A 184 7.81 -8.78 -8.96
CA ASP A 184 8.72 -8.61 -10.10
C ASP A 184 7.97 -8.66 -11.45
N ARG A 185 6.96 -9.54 -11.55
CA ARG A 185 6.21 -9.75 -12.81
C ARG A 185 5.14 -8.71 -13.07
N ASN A 186 4.54 -8.14 -12.02
CA ASN A 186 3.36 -7.28 -12.13
C ASN A 186 3.54 -5.97 -11.33
N PRO A 187 4.53 -5.12 -11.67
CA PRO A 187 4.71 -3.85 -10.99
C PRO A 187 3.52 -2.92 -11.26
N LEU A 188 2.90 -2.42 -10.20
CA LEU A 188 1.82 -1.44 -10.30
C LEU A 188 2.41 -0.05 -10.61
N PRO A 189 1.96 0.67 -11.66
CA PRO A 189 2.43 2.03 -11.94
C PRO A 189 2.07 3.05 -10.84
N ASN A 190 2.86 4.11 -10.69
CA ASN A 190 2.53 5.24 -9.81
C ASN A 190 1.19 5.86 -10.21
N GLY A 191 0.31 6.15 -9.26
CA GLY A 191 -1.01 6.69 -9.50
C GLY A 191 -2.02 5.69 -10.08
N SER A 192 -1.67 4.41 -10.22
CA SER A 192 -2.62 3.38 -10.69
C SER A 192 -3.75 3.18 -9.69
N ILE A 193 -4.94 2.91 -10.24
CA ILE A 193 -6.15 2.53 -9.50
C ILE A 193 -6.45 1.08 -9.81
N THR A 194 -6.58 0.25 -8.78
CA THR A 194 -7.08 -1.12 -8.89
C THR A 194 -8.39 -1.23 -8.13
N GLU A 195 -9.48 -1.53 -8.86
CA GLU A 195 -10.79 -1.74 -8.24
C GLU A 195 -10.92 -3.19 -7.78
N VAL A 196 -11.42 -3.37 -6.56
CA VAL A 196 -11.85 -4.66 -6.03
C VAL A 196 -13.25 -4.55 -5.44
N LEU A 197 -14.01 -5.63 -5.52
CA LEU A 197 -15.31 -5.75 -4.88
C LEU A 197 -15.17 -6.68 -3.67
N LEU A 198 -15.54 -6.19 -2.49
CA LEU A 198 -15.51 -6.96 -1.26
C LEU A 198 -16.92 -7.26 -0.78
N ASP A 199 -17.13 -8.47 -0.29
CA ASP A 199 -18.35 -8.81 0.44
C ASP A 199 -18.37 -8.02 1.76
N SER A 200 -19.43 -7.24 1.97
CA SER A 200 -19.64 -6.64 3.29
C SER A 200 -20.08 -7.73 4.28
N ILE A 201 -19.41 -7.82 5.41
CA ILE A 201 -19.92 -8.60 6.55
C ILE A 201 -21.07 -7.76 7.09
N GLY A 202 -22.31 -8.20 6.83
CA GLY A 202 -23.49 -7.56 7.43
C GLY A 202 -23.45 -7.76 8.95
N ASN A 203 -23.65 -6.65 9.69
CA ASN A 203 -24.04 -6.71 11.12
C ASN A 203 -25.42 -7.31 11.25
#